data_d0ccab134d5b1a142ce9c6846a2f9dc9
#
_entry.id   d0ccab134d5b1a142ce9c6846a2f9dc9
#
_cell.length_a   1.000
_cell.length_b   1.000
_cell.length_c   1.000
_cell.angle_alpha   90.00
_cell.angle_beta   90.00
_cell.angle_gamma   90.00
#
_symmetry.space_group_name_H-M   'P 1'
#
loop_
_entity.id
_entity.type
_entity.pdbx_description
1 polymer ?
#
loop_
_entity_poly.entity_id
_entity_poly.type
_entity_poly.pdbx_seq_one_letter_code
_entity_poly.pdbx_strand_id
1 'polypeptide(L)'
;MPKKVNWLVIGIGDITRKRVIPAIQAELRSNLYAVLTRTPQKADAYPGVRAYTELPDALADPSVDAVYVASPVMLHAEHAIASLQAGKHVLCEKPVAMNFAEAEQMESAQCQCGRLLGVSYFRRLFPKLVRAKELIAEGAIGKPVFAEAIYHSWLESDERAWLRDPAVAGGGPLYDVGSHRIDACNLLFGRPERALGLRANALHRLAVEDSATTLTQYAGGVHAVVDVRWNSAMPRDEFRVVGVEGEIVLTALNGAMLKVVKSNGNVHEENLPAHANVHYPSVENFVNAVLDGSPLACPIDEAIWTDWVTDQVMKTDRVAGE
;
A
#
# COMPACT_ATOMS: atom_id res chain seq x y z
N MET A 1 10.92 0.77 32.32
CA MET A 1 9.87 1.23 31.38
C MET A 1 9.73 0.17 30.29
N PRO A 2 8.56 -0.10 29.77
CA PRO A 2 8.43 -1.01 28.63
C PRO A 2 9.29 -0.51 27.45
N LYS A 3 9.89 -1.44 26.71
CA LYS A 3 10.70 -1.11 25.53
C LYS A 3 9.82 -0.40 24.50
N LYS A 4 10.29 0.73 23.97
CA LYS A 4 9.62 1.47 22.92
C LYS A 4 10.43 1.43 21.63
N VAL A 5 9.75 1.48 20.49
CA VAL A 5 10.36 1.65 19.18
C VAL A 5 10.59 3.14 18.93
N ASN A 6 11.83 3.55 18.77
CA ASN A 6 12.21 4.92 18.38
C ASN A 6 12.19 5.04 16.86
N TRP A 7 11.27 5.83 16.36
CA TRP A 7 11.06 6.03 14.93
C TRP A 7 11.85 7.21 14.36
N LEU A 8 12.50 6.98 13.24
CA LEU A 8 12.89 8.01 12.27
C LEU A 8 11.83 8.06 11.18
N VAL A 9 11.22 9.21 10.91
CA VAL A 9 10.31 9.41 9.79
C VAL A 9 11.02 10.15 8.68
N ILE A 10 11.16 9.53 7.50
CA ILE A 10 11.75 10.13 6.31
C ILE A 10 10.64 10.77 5.47
N GLY A 11 10.69 12.10 5.33
CA GLY A 11 9.74 12.89 4.56
C GLY A 11 8.56 13.40 5.41
N ILE A 12 8.49 14.72 5.57
CA ILE A 12 7.35 15.40 6.20
C ILE A 12 6.41 15.92 5.10
N GLY A 13 5.66 15.01 4.53
CA GLY A 13 4.62 15.27 3.54
C GLY A 13 3.22 15.31 4.15
N ASP A 14 2.21 15.31 3.32
CA ASP A 14 0.81 15.39 3.75
C ASP A 14 0.37 14.13 4.50
N ILE A 15 0.72 12.96 3.97
CA ILE A 15 0.39 11.67 4.59
C ILE A 15 1.04 11.50 5.96
N THR A 16 2.31 11.90 6.10
CA THR A 16 3.03 11.79 7.38
C THR A 16 2.44 12.73 8.43
N ARG A 17 2.14 13.98 8.07
CA ARG A 17 1.54 14.94 8.99
C ARG A 17 0.13 14.55 9.43
N LYS A 18 -0.70 14.09 8.48
CA LYS A 18 -2.13 13.83 8.73
C LYS A 18 -2.39 12.44 9.33
N ARG A 19 -1.53 11.46 9.08
CA ARG A 19 -1.79 10.05 9.40
C ARG A 19 -0.65 9.35 10.15
N VAL A 20 0.56 9.34 9.59
CA VAL A 20 1.66 8.50 10.09
C VAL A 20 2.19 9.00 11.44
N ILE A 21 2.56 10.26 11.53
CA ILE A 21 3.07 10.84 12.78
C ILE A 21 2.02 10.77 13.89
N PRO A 22 0.73 11.12 13.66
CA PRO A 22 -0.31 10.90 14.66
C PRO A 22 -0.50 9.43 15.05
N ALA A 23 -0.31 8.47 14.12
CA ALA A 23 -0.37 7.05 14.44
C ALA A 23 0.80 6.62 15.35
N ILE A 24 2.02 7.03 15.02
CA ILE A 24 3.22 6.78 15.85
C ILE A 24 3.06 7.37 17.25
N GLN A 25 2.54 8.59 17.35
CA GLN A 25 2.33 9.26 18.63
C GLN A 25 1.21 8.64 19.49
N ALA A 26 0.22 8.03 18.85
CA ALA A 26 -0.89 7.37 19.52
C ALA A 26 -0.56 5.94 19.97
N GLU A 27 0.37 5.26 19.30
CA GLU A 27 0.79 3.91 19.68
C GLU A 27 1.67 3.96 20.95
N LEU A 28 1.27 3.22 21.98
CA LEU A 28 1.84 3.35 23.33
C LEU A 28 3.31 2.93 23.46
N ARG A 29 3.76 2.04 22.59
CA ARG A 29 5.13 1.50 22.54
C ARG A 29 5.97 2.14 21.45
N SER A 30 5.49 3.25 20.87
CA SER A 30 6.20 4.06 19.90
C SER A 30 6.72 5.36 20.49
N ASN A 31 7.75 5.89 19.86
CA ASN A 31 8.28 7.22 20.13
C ASN A 31 8.70 7.86 18.79
N LEU A 32 8.11 8.99 18.43
CA LEU A 32 8.61 9.81 17.33
C LEU A 32 9.93 10.44 17.76
N TYR A 33 11.03 9.78 17.46
CA TYR A 33 12.35 10.16 17.93
C TYR A 33 13.02 11.18 17.02
N ALA A 34 12.93 10.95 15.70
CA ALA A 34 13.59 11.80 14.71
C ALA A 34 12.77 11.92 13.41
N VAL A 35 13.07 12.98 12.67
CA VAL A 35 12.56 13.20 11.31
C VAL A 35 13.71 13.56 10.37
N LEU A 36 13.65 13.09 9.13
CA LEU A 36 14.53 13.51 8.04
C LEU A 36 13.74 14.35 7.04
N THR A 37 14.16 15.58 6.82
CA THR A 37 13.47 16.50 5.90
C THR A 37 14.42 17.51 5.29
N ARG A 38 14.27 17.79 3.98
CA ARG A 38 15.00 18.85 3.28
C ARG A 38 14.60 20.27 3.73
N THR A 39 13.53 20.38 4.52
CA THR A 39 13.01 21.67 5.03
C THR A 39 12.96 21.57 6.56
N PRO A 40 14.05 21.94 7.28
CA PRO A 40 14.15 21.78 8.74
C PRO A 40 12.99 22.43 9.51
N GLN A 41 12.47 23.56 9.02
CA GLN A 41 11.34 24.29 9.64
C GLN A 41 10.07 23.44 9.77
N LYS A 42 9.92 22.36 8.96
CA LYS A 42 8.81 21.42 9.12
C LYS A 42 8.90 20.61 10.40
N ALA A 43 10.09 20.48 10.98
CA ALA A 43 10.30 19.79 12.25
C ALA A 43 9.86 20.63 13.46
N ASP A 44 9.75 21.96 13.32
CA ASP A 44 9.30 22.87 14.41
C ASP A 44 7.90 22.53 14.93
N ALA A 45 7.09 21.86 14.09
CA ALA A 45 5.78 21.35 14.48
C ALA A 45 5.85 20.19 15.50
N TYR A 46 7.04 19.63 15.76
CA TYR A 46 7.25 18.46 16.62
C TYR A 46 8.31 18.74 17.69
N PRO A 47 7.98 19.49 18.77
CA PRO A 47 8.92 19.85 19.81
C PRO A 47 9.57 18.61 20.46
N GLY A 48 10.91 18.66 20.62
CA GLY A 48 11.68 17.57 21.22
C GLY A 48 12.07 16.44 20.26
N VAL A 49 11.59 16.48 19.00
CA VAL A 49 11.97 15.53 17.94
C VAL A 49 13.27 16.03 17.26
N ARG A 50 14.21 15.11 17.03
CA ARG A 50 15.46 15.43 16.31
C ARG A 50 15.17 15.65 14.84
N ALA A 51 15.79 16.67 14.24
CA ALA A 51 15.69 16.94 12.81
C ALA A 51 17.03 16.67 12.12
N TYR A 52 16.99 15.87 11.07
CA TYR A 52 18.12 15.60 10.19
C TYR A 52 17.81 16.10 8.78
N THR A 53 18.86 16.50 8.06
CA THR A 53 18.80 16.86 6.63
C THR A 53 19.52 15.83 5.76
N GLU A 54 20.45 15.08 6.33
CA GLU A 54 21.24 14.08 5.63
C GLU A 54 20.89 12.67 6.12
N LEU A 55 20.64 11.76 5.18
CA LEU A 55 20.26 10.39 5.48
C LEU A 55 21.36 9.62 6.25
N PRO A 56 22.63 9.69 5.88
CA PRO A 56 23.69 8.99 6.62
C PRO A 56 23.76 9.38 8.09
N ASP A 57 23.59 10.66 8.40
CA ASP A 57 23.65 11.16 9.79
C ASP A 57 22.46 10.64 10.62
N ALA A 58 21.27 10.63 10.01
CA ALA A 58 20.08 10.09 10.66
C ALA A 58 20.18 8.59 10.93
N LEU A 59 20.75 7.83 10.00
CA LEU A 59 20.90 6.37 10.11
C LEU A 59 22.05 5.96 11.05
N ALA A 60 23.07 6.80 11.21
CA ALA A 60 24.17 6.59 12.14
C ALA A 60 23.74 6.73 13.61
N ASP A 61 22.59 7.34 13.90
CA ASP A 61 22.08 7.47 15.28
C ASP A 61 21.69 6.09 15.84
N PRO A 62 22.41 5.59 16.88
CA PRO A 62 22.13 4.28 17.47
C PRO A 62 20.80 4.22 18.21
N SER A 63 20.20 5.36 18.52
CA SER A 63 18.91 5.43 19.22
C SER A 63 17.72 5.19 18.28
N VAL A 64 17.92 5.23 16.95
CA VAL A 64 16.86 4.90 15.97
C VAL A 64 16.72 3.37 15.89
N ASP A 65 15.53 2.85 16.16
CA ASP A 65 15.20 1.42 16.05
C ASP A 65 14.55 1.10 14.71
N ALA A 66 13.67 1.98 14.23
CA ALA A 66 12.87 1.78 13.03
C ALA A 66 12.76 3.06 12.18
N VAL A 67 12.64 2.88 10.89
CA VAL A 67 12.49 3.95 9.90
C VAL A 67 11.14 3.83 9.21
N TYR A 68 10.37 4.91 9.19
CA TYR A 68 9.21 5.05 8.32
C TYR A 68 9.61 5.81 7.06
N VAL A 69 9.60 5.13 5.91
CA VAL A 69 9.95 5.73 4.62
C VAL A 69 8.70 6.28 3.96
N ALA A 70 8.60 7.61 3.86
CA ALA A 70 7.52 8.34 3.20
C ALA A 70 8.07 9.46 2.29
N SER A 71 9.23 9.22 1.72
CA SER A 71 9.79 10.02 0.63
C SER A 71 8.96 9.86 -0.65
N PRO A 72 9.23 10.63 -1.72
CA PRO A 72 8.71 10.30 -3.05
C PRO A 72 9.08 8.87 -3.48
N VAL A 73 8.23 8.21 -4.27
CA VAL A 73 8.39 6.79 -4.65
C VAL A 73 9.77 6.48 -5.22
N MET A 74 10.31 7.37 -6.04
CA MET A 74 11.66 7.24 -6.63
C MET A 74 12.80 7.06 -5.62
N LEU A 75 12.56 7.36 -4.34
CA LEU A 75 13.55 7.24 -3.27
C LEU A 75 13.22 6.11 -2.28
N HIS A 76 12.12 5.37 -2.47
CA HIS A 76 11.72 4.31 -1.55
C HIS A 76 12.79 3.23 -1.44
N ALA A 77 13.26 2.71 -2.57
CA ALA A 77 14.25 1.64 -2.60
C ALA A 77 15.57 2.09 -1.95
N GLU A 78 16.11 3.25 -2.35
CA GLU A 78 17.33 3.80 -1.79
C GLU A 78 17.24 3.96 -0.26
N HIS A 79 16.20 4.63 0.22
CA HIS A 79 16.03 4.90 1.64
C HIS A 79 15.77 3.64 2.47
N ALA A 80 14.98 2.70 1.95
CA ALA A 80 14.70 1.45 2.62
C ALA A 80 15.95 0.57 2.71
N ILE A 81 16.69 0.40 1.61
CA ILE A 81 17.93 -0.41 1.55
C ILE A 81 18.99 0.17 2.48
N ALA A 82 19.23 1.48 2.41
CA ALA A 82 20.19 2.14 3.30
C ALA A 82 19.82 1.97 4.77
N SER A 83 18.53 2.07 5.11
CA SER A 83 18.05 1.88 6.47
C SER A 83 18.25 0.44 6.97
N LEU A 84 17.96 -0.57 6.13
CA LEU A 84 18.20 -1.98 6.44
C LEU A 84 19.69 -2.26 6.66
N GLN A 85 20.55 -1.74 5.79
CA GLN A 85 22.01 -1.86 5.89
C GLN A 85 22.60 -1.19 7.14
N ALA A 86 21.96 -0.10 7.61
CA ALA A 86 22.27 0.53 8.88
C ALA A 86 21.70 -0.23 10.09
N GLY A 87 21.13 -1.42 9.88
CA GLY A 87 20.59 -2.28 10.94
C GLY A 87 19.24 -1.84 11.51
N LYS A 88 18.50 -0.96 10.80
CA LYS A 88 17.18 -0.49 11.24
C LYS A 88 16.07 -1.36 10.65
N HIS A 89 14.95 -1.50 11.38
CA HIS A 89 13.71 -2.03 10.82
C HIS A 89 13.02 -0.98 9.94
N VAL A 90 12.29 -1.38 8.91
CA VAL A 90 11.71 -0.44 7.93
C VAL A 90 10.21 -0.71 7.73
N LEU A 91 9.41 0.35 7.79
CA LEU A 91 8.04 0.39 7.29
C LEU A 91 8.00 1.41 6.15
N CYS A 92 7.78 0.94 4.92
CA CYS A 92 7.81 1.77 3.72
C CYS A 92 6.39 2.11 3.23
N GLU A 93 6.17 3.34 2.77
CA GLU A 93 4.93 3.71 2.07
C GLU A 93 4.79 2.94 0.75
N LYS A 94 3.54 2.87 0.32
CA LYS A 94 3.16 2.30 -0.98
C LYS A 94 3.23 3.36 -2.11
N PRO A 95 3.40 2.95 -3.38
CA PRO A 95 3.82 1.62 -3.84
C PRO A 95 5.21 1.27 -3.31
N VAL A 96 5.60 0.01 -3.38
CA VAL A 96 6.88 -0.44 -2.80
C VAL A 96 8.05 0.33 -3.40
N ALA A 97 8.11 0.41 -4.74
CA ALA A 97 9.19 1.05 -5.48
C ALA A 97 8.67 1.61 -6.83
N MET A 98 9.58 2.09 -7.66
CA MET A 98 9.28 2.57 -9.03
C MET A 98 8.95 1.42 -9.98
N ASN A 99 9.47 0.22 -9.71
CA ASN A 99 9.30 -0.98 -10.53
C ASN A 99 9.61 -2.24 -9.72
N PHE A 100 9.28 -3.40 -10.30
CA PHE A 100 9.47 -4.67 -9.63
C PHE A 100 10.95 -4.99 -9.33
N ALA A 101 11.88 -4.61 -10.21
CA ALA A 101 13.32 -4.87 -9.98
C ALA A 101 13.86 -4.12 -8.76
N GLU A 102 13.42 -2.89 -8.51
CA GLU A 102 13.77 -2.17 -7.28
C GLU A 102 13.14 -2.84 -6.05
N ALA A 103 11.90 -3.31 -6.15
CA ALA A 103 11.22 -4.03 -5.07
C ALA A 103 11.95 -5.35 -4.73
N GLU A 104 12.45 -6.09 -5.72
CA GLU A 104 13.30 -7.28 -5.53
C GLU A 104 14.63 -6.94 -4.83
N GLN A 105 15.22 -5.78 -5.13
CA GLN A 105 16.43 -5.31 -4.43
C GLN A 105 16.13 -5.01 -2.95
N MET A 106 14.97 -4.44 -2.65
CA MET A 106 14.55 -4.18 -1.26
C MET A 106 14.34 -5.49 -0.49
N GLU A 107 13.69 -6.50 -1.11
CA GLU A 107 13.52 -7.84 -0.53
C GLU A 107 14.87 -8.50 -0.27
N SER A 108 15.77 -8.47 -1.25
CA SER A 108 17.13 -9.03 -1.13
C SER A 108 17.90 -8.37 0.03
N ALA A 109 17.84 -7.05 0.15
CA ALA A 109 18.47 -6.32 1.25
C ALA A 109 17.87 -6.70 2.62
N GLN A 110 16.56 -6.89 2.69
CA GLN A 110 15.87 -7.35 3.90
C GLN A 110 16.40 -8.73 4.33
N CYS A 111 16.48 -9.69 3.40
CA CYS A 111 17.00 -11.03 3.67
C CYS A 111 18.46 -11.00 4.16
N GLN A 112 19.32 -10.18 3.53
CA GLN A 112 20.74 -10.07 3.88
C GLN A 112 20.96 -9.42 5.25
N CYS A 113 20.16 -8.40 5.59
CA CYS A 113 20.33 -7.64 6.82
C CYS A 113 19.61 -8.28 8.03
N GLY A 114 18.68 -9.21 7.83
CA GLY A 114 17.92 -9.86 8.89
C GLY A 114 17.06 -8.87 9.69
N ARG A 115 16.64 -7.77 9.06
CA ARG A 115 15.74 -6.78 9.66
C ARG A 115 14.35 -6.91 9.05
N LEU A 116 13.33 -6.40 9.74
CA LEU A 116 11.97 -6.39 9.19
C LEU A 116 11.84 -5.29 8.14
N LEU A 117 11.17 -5.62 7.04
CA LEU A 117 10.68 -4.67 6.04
C LEU A 117 9.21 -4.95 5.78
N GLY A 118 8.35 -4.03 6.25
CA GLY A 118 6.93 -4.01 5.96
C GLY A 118 6.58 -2.91 4.96
N VAL A 119 5.46 -3.07 4.28
CA VAL A 119 4.90 -2.06 3.37
C VAL A 119 3.54 -1.59 3.85
N SER A 120 3.30 -0.28 3.80
CA SER A 120 2.10 0.36 4.34
C SER A 120 0.88 0.20 3.42
N TYR A 121 0.59 -1.02 2.98
CA TYR A 121 -0.70 -1.37 2.39
C TYR A 121 -1.74 -1.52 3.51
N PHE A 122 -2.01 -0.43 4.20
CA PHE A 122 -2.82 -0.37 5.43
C PHE A 122 -4.23 -0.95 5.28
N ARG A 123 -4.77 -1.05 4.05
CA ARG A 123 -6.08 -1.65 3.81
C ARG A 123 -6.13 -3.14 4.12
N ARG A 124 -4.99 -3.85 4.13
CA ARG A 124 -4.92 -5.24 4.62
C ARG A 124 -5.43 -5.41 6.05
N LEU A 125 -5.38 -4.34 6.84
CA LEU A 125 -5.84 -4.29 8.23
C LEU A 125 -7.27 -3.69 8.38
N PHE A 126 -7.96 -3.44 7.29
CA PHE A 126 -9.37 -3.06 7.38
C PHE A 126 -10.20 -4.27 7.84
N PRO A 127 -11.00 -4.15 8.92
CA PRO A 127 -11.78 -5.27 9.48
C PRO A 127 -12.60 -5.99 8.41
N LYS A 128 -13.20 -5.26 7.46
CA LYS A 128 -13.99 -5.87 6.40
C LYS A 128 -13.14 -6.66 5.38
N LEU A 129 -11.90 -6.27 5.11
CA LEU A 129 -11.01 -7.01 4.19
C LEU A 129 -10.45 -8.26 4.89
N VAL A 130 -10.12 -8.15 6.18
CA VAL A 130 -9.79 -9.31 7.03
C VAL A 130 -10.95 -10.29 7.06
N ARG A 131 -12.17 -9.80 7.30
CA ARG A 131 -13.37 -10.63 7.33
C ARG A 131 -13.69 -11.27 5.98
N ALA A 132 -13.48 -10.56 4.87
CA ALA A 132 -13.64 -11.13 3.54
C ALA A 132 -12.67 -12.31 3.29
N LYS A 133 -11.41 -12.19 3.75
CA LYS A 133 -10.43 -13.28 3.67
C LYS A 133 -10.87 -14.49 4.49
N GLU A 134 -11.38 -14.28 5.71
CA GLU A 134 -11.92 -15.34 6.55
C GLU A 134 -13.11 -16.03 5.87
N LEU A 135 -14.10 -15.26 5.38
CA LEU A 135 -15.27 -15.79 4.70
C LEU A 135 -14.93 -16.61 3.46
N ILE A 136 -13.91 -16.21 2.70
CA ILE A 136 -13.40 -16.99 1.57
C ILE A 136 -12.80 -18.32 2.07
N ALA A 137 -11.99 -18.27 3.12
CA ALA A 137 -11.37 -19.47 3.71
C ALA A 137 -12.41 -20.42 4.33
N GLU A 138 -13.49 -19.88 4.90
CA GLU A 138 -14.64 -20.62 5.45
C GLU A 138 -15.53 -21.24 4.33
N GLY A 139 -15.29 -20.90 3.05
CA GLY A 139 -16.11 -21.36 1.92
C GLY A 139 -17.46 -20.63 1.81
N ALA A 140 -17.58 -19.44 2.39
CA ALA A 140 -18.86 -18.70 2.44
C ALA A 140 -19.48 -18.41 1.07
N ILE A 141 -18.71 -18.37 -0.01
CA ILE A 141 -19.17 -18.17 -1.40
C ILE A 141 -18.82 -19.36 -2.31
N GLY A 142 -18.41 -20.49 -1.74
CA GLY A 142 -17.81 -21.60 -2.47
C GLY A 142 -16.43 -21.21 -3.04
N LYS A 143 -15.95 -21.91 -4.06
CA LYS A 143 -14.67 -21.61 -4.70
C LYS A 143 -14.73 -20.24 -5.38
N PRO A 144 -13.81 -19.31 -5.07
CA PRO A 144 -13.69 -18.06 -5.82
C PRO A 144 -13.34 -18.29 -7.29
N VAL A 145 -13.94 -17.51 -8.18
CA VAL A 145 -13.74 -17.62 -9.64
C VAL A 145 -13.38 -16.27 -10.27
N PHE A 146 -13.84 -15.17 -9.67
CA PHE A 146 -13.63 -13.83 -10.22
C PHE A 146 -13.58 -12.77 -9.12
N ALA A 147 -12.82 -11.71 -9.32
CA ALA A 147 -12.88 -10.50 -8.52
C ALA A 147 -12.87 -9.26 -9.40
N GLU A 148 -13.51 -8.20 -8.93
CA GLU A 148 -13.55 -6.91 -9.57
C GLU A 148 -13.30 -5.80 -8.55
N ALA A 149 -12.40 -4.87 -8.90
CA ALA A 149 -12.10 -3.69 -8.11
C ALA A 149 -12.10 -2.46 -9.01
N ILE A 150 -13.01 -1.52 -8.74
CA ILE A 150 -13.19 -0.31 -9.56
C ILE A 150 -12.96 0.91 -8.69
N TYR A 151 -12.17 1.86 -9.20
CA TYR A 151 -12.06 3.19 -8.61
C TYR A 151 -12.02 4.25 -9.69
N HIS A 152 -13.08 5.05 -9.73
CA HIS A 152 -13.20 6.18 -10.64
C HIS A 152 -13.30 7.47 -9.85
N SER A 153 -12.55 8.47 -10.28
CA SER A 153 -12.59 9.83 -9.75
C SER A 153 -12.25 10.82 -10.86
N TRP A 154 -12.55 12.09 -10.58
CA TRP A 154 -12.08 13.19 -11.41
C TRP A 154 -10.80 13.78 -10.78
N LEU A 155 -9.82 14.09 -11.59
CA LEU A 155 -8.59 14.75 -11.13
C LEU A 155 -8.86 16.24 -10.93
N GLU A 156 -9.07 16.65 -9.68
CA GLU A 156 -9.57 18.00 -9.36
C GLU A 156 -8.51 19.00 -8.94
N SER A 157 -7.35 18.58 -8.42
CA SER A 157 -6.45 19.54 -7.76
C SER A 157 -4.99 19.38 -8.10
N ASP A 158 -4.25 20.51 -7.97
CA ASP A 158 -2.80 20.55 -8.08
C ASP A 158 -2.07 20.23 -6.75
N GLU A 159 -2.80 19.98 -5.66
CA GLU A 159 -2.20 19.71 -4.35
C GLU A 159 -1.24 18.51 -4.35
N ARG A 160 -1.46 17.54 -5.26
CA ARG A 160 -0.63 16.37 -5.44
C ARG A 160 0.01 16.32 -6.83
N ALA A 161 0.45 17.48 -7.35
CA ALA A 161 1.02 17.60 -8.70
C ALA A 161 2.18 16.62 -8.96
N TRP A 162 2.95 16.25 -7.92
CA TRP A 162 4.03 15.28 -8.02
C TRP A 162 3.58 13.88 -8.51
N LEU A 163 2.31 13.51 -8.32
CA LEU A 163 1.74 12.26 -8.86
C LEU A 163 1.65 12.24 -10.39
N ARG A 164 1.79 13.40 -11.03
CA ARG A 164 1.73 13.55 -12.49
C ARG A 164 3.11 13.45 -13.13
N ASP A 165 4.16 13.33 -12.33
CA ASP A 165 5.54 13.14 -12.80
C ASP A 165 5.93 11.66 -12.69
N PRO A 166 6.05 10.94 -13.82
CA PRO A 166 6.40 9.52 -13.81
C PRO A 166 7.79 9.25 -13.23
N ALA A 167 8.72 10.22 -13.30
CA ALA A 167 10.05 10.08 -12.69
C ALA A 167 10.01 10.13 -11.15
N VAL A 168 8.95 10.67 -10.58
CA VAL A 168 8.78 10.81 -9.11
C VAL A 168 7.81 9.79 -8.54
N ALA A 169 6.70 9.54 -9.23
CA ALA A 169 5.59 8.72 -8.75
C ALA A 169 5.50 7.33 -9.38
N GLY A 170 6.24 7.07 -10.47
CA GLY A 170 6.19 5.82 -11.23
C GLY A 170 5.06 5.79 -12.27
N GLY A 171 3.88 6.29 -11.94
CA GLY A 171 2.70 6.33 -12.80
C GLY A 171 1.55 7.09 -12.17
N GLY A 172 0.40 7.08 -12.84
CA GLY A 172 -0.82 7.77 -12.45
C GLY A 172 -1.73 6.93 -11.52
N PRO A 173 -3.04 6.80 -11.87
CA PRO A 173 -4.00 6.08 -11.02
C PRO A 173 -3.65 4.61 -10.78
N LEU A 174 -2.90 3.96 -11.67
CA LEU A 174 -2.46 2.58 -11.47
C LEU A 174 -1.55 2.46 -10.24
N TYR A 175 -0.58 3.36 -10.10
CA TYR A 175 0.36 3.40 -8.97
C TYR A 175 -0.27 3.96 -7.70
N ASP A 176 -1.10 5.02 -7.81
CA ASP A 176 -1.67 5.66 -6.61
C ASP A 176 -2.79 4.83 -5.97
N VAL A 177 -3.86 4.59 -6.72
CA VAL A 177 -5.07 3.91 -6.18
C VAL A 177 -5.20 2.47 -6.64
N GLY A 178 -4.66 2.13 -7.81
CA GLY A 178 -4.64 0.78 -8.36
C GLY A 178 -3.82 -0.18 -7.50
N SER A 179 -2.65 0.26 -7.05
CA SER A 179 -1.77 -0.54 -6.19
C SER A 179 -2.49 -1.09 -4.94
N HIS A 180 -3.32 -0.30 -4.29
CA HIS A 180 -4.11 -0.76 -3.15
C HIS A 180 -5.16 -1.84 -3.49
N ARG A 181 -5.68 -1.83 -4.72
CA ARG A 181 -6.71 -2.77 -5.16
C ARG A 181 -6.09 -4.06 -5.64
N ILE A 182 -4.95 -3.95 -6.32
CA ILE A 182 -4.12 -5.09 -6.69
C ILE A 182 -3.63 -5.79 -5.42
N ASP A 183 -3.14 -5.04 -4.43
CA ASP A 183 -2.71 -5.59 -3.14
C ASP A 183 -3.86 -6.30 -2.39
N ALA A 184 -5.07 -5.74 -2.43
CA ALA A 184 -6.24 -6.40 -1.83
C ALA A 184 -6.57 -7.72 -2.53
N CYS A 185 -6.44 -7.79 -3.87
CA CYS A 185 -6.58 -9.07 -4.59
C CYS A 185 -5.45 -10.05 -4.22
N ASN A 186 -4.20 -9.58 -4.13
CA ASN A 186 -3.07 -10.41 -3.70
C ASN A 186 -3.25 -10.93 -2.28
N LEU A 187 -3.80 -10.13 -1.36
CA LEU A 187 -4.13 -10.57 0.00
C LEU A 187 -5.16 -11.72 0.03
N LEU A 188 -6.16 -11.65 -0.86
CA LEU A 188 -7.26 -12.63 -0.91
C LEU A 188 -6.89 -13.90 -1.66
N PHE A 189 -6.07 -13.81 -2.71
CA PHE A 189 -5.82 -14.93 -3.64
C PHE A 189 -4.36 -15.37 -3.67
N GLY A 190 -3.47 -14.68 -2.97
CA GLY A 190 -2.03 -14.98 -2.93
C GLY A 190 -1.26 -14.41 -4.12
N ARG A 191 -0.16 -15.07 -4.47
CA ARG A 191 0.75 -14.64 -5.53
C ARG A 191 0.09 -14.72 -6.91
N PRO A 192 0.15 -13.64 -7.72
CA PRO A 192 -0.34 -13.65 -9.09
C PRO A 192 0.53 -14.52 -10.00
N GLU A 193 -0.09 -15.23 -10.95
CA GLU A 193 0.58 -16.09 -11.93
C GLU A 193 0.78 -15.39 -13.28
N ARG A 194 -0.19 -14.57 -13.68
CA ARG A 194 -0.16 -13.80 -14.94
C ARG A 194 -0.86 -12.47 -14.73
N ALA A 195 -0.35 -11.42 -15.36
CA ALA A 195 -1.00 -10.12 -15.39
C ALA A 195 -0.79 -9.47 -16.76
N LEU A 196 -1.78 -8.72 -17.19
CA LEU A 196 -1.74 -7.86 -18.37
C LEU A 196 -2.70 -6.68 -18.18
N GLY A 197 -2.61 -5.67 -19.01
CA GLY A 197 -3.55 -4.56 -18.93
C GLY A 197 -3.33 -3.53 -20.01
N LEU A 198 -4.19 -2.53 -20.00
CA LEU A 198 -4.14 -1.38 -20.90
C LEU A 198 -4.15 -0.10 -20.06
N ARG A 199 -3.40 0.89 -20.53
CA ARG A 199 -3.36 2.24 -19.97
C ARG A 199 -3.75 3.24 -21.03
N ALA A 200 -4.33 4.34 -20.64
CA ALA A 200 -4.61 5.45 -21.53
C ALA A 200 -4.33 6.79 -20.83
N ASN A 201 -4.06 7.80 -21.64
CA ASN A 201 -4.01 9.20 -21.25
C ASN A 201 -4.92 9.97 -22.21
N ALA A 202 -6.21 9.67 -22.09
CA ALA A 202 -7.19 10.05 -23.10
C ALA A 202 -7.68 11.50 -22.94
N LEU A 203 -7.73 12.02 -21.71
CA LEU A 203 -8.39 13.27 -21.39
C LEU A 203 -7.46 14.34 -20.83
N HIS A 204 -6.73 14.02 -19.77
CA HIS A 204 -5.96 15.04 -19.03
C HIS A 204 -4.61 15.38 -19.67
N ARG A 205 -4.13 14.59 -20.63
CA ARG A 205 -2.83 14.78 -21.32
C ARG A 205 -1.65 14.95 -20.34
N LEU A 206 -1.64 14.10 -19.33
CA LEU A 206 -0.57 14.08 -18.31
C LEU A 206 0.68 13.40 -18.87
N ALA A 207 1.79 13.49 -18.13
CA ALA A 207 2.97 12.66 -18.38
C ALA A 207 2.78 11.20 -17.91
N VAL A 208 1.76 10.92 -17.09
CA VAL A 208 1.34 9.60 -16.62
C VAL A 208 0.00 9.22 -17.25
N GLU A 209 -0.42 7.98 -17.12
CA GLU A 209 -1.76 7.54 -17.53
C GLU A 209 -2.84 8.24 -16.70
N ASP A 210 -4.03 8.49 -17.29
CA ASP A 210 -5.22 8.96 -16.57
C ASP A 210 -6.26 7.84 -16.34
N SER A 211 -6.00 6.66 -16.90
CA SER A 211 -6.78 5.45 -16.69
C SER A 211 -5.94 4.19 -16.92
N ALA A 212 -6.25 3.13 -16.19
CA ALA A 212 -5.68 1.81 -16.39
C ALA A 212 -6.67 0.71 -16.03
N THR A 213 -6.65 -0.37 -16.81
CA THR A 213 -7.40 -1.60 -16.53
C THR A 213 -6.43 -2.77 -16.53
N THR A 214 -6.44 -3.56 -15.48
CA THR A 214 -5.59 -4.75 -15.34
C THR A 214 -6.44 -6.01 -15.32
N LEU A 215 -5.90 -7.09 -15.85
CA LEU A 215 -6.43 -8.45 -15.70
C LEU A 215 -5.33 -9.32 -15.11
N THR A 216 -5.58 -9.88 -13.93
CA THR A 216 -4.63 -10.72 -13.20
C THR A 216 -5.23 -12.11 -13.00
N GLN A 217 -4.42 -13.15 -13.23
CA GLN A 217 -4.76 -14.55 -12.95
C GLN A 217 -4.02 -15.01 -11.70
N TYR A 218 -4.74 -15.69 -10.82
CA TYR A 218 -4.24 -16.33 -9.60
C TYR A 218 -4.38 -17.83 -9.66
N ALA A 219 -3.71 -18.52 -8.72
CA ALA A 219 -3.81 -19.96 -8.56
C ALA A 219 -5.26 -20.44 -8.49
N GLY A 220 -5.54 -21.61 -9.00
CA GLY A 220 -6.89 -22.19 -9.04
C GLY A 220 -7.80 -21.56 -10.10
N GLY A 221 -7.29 -20.67 -10.96
CA GLY A 221 -8.01 -20.08 -12.09
C GLY A 221 -8.86 -18.88 -11.73
N VAL A 222 -8.62 -18.25 -10.59
CA VAL A 222 -9.28 -16.97 -10.23
C VAL A 222 -8.75 -15.86 -11.12
N HIS A 223 -9.64 -15.07 -11.73
CA HIS A 223 -9.29 -13.86 -12.44
C HIS A 223 -9.75 -12.62 -11.66
N ALA A 224 -8.88 -11.60 -11.60
CA ALA A 224 -9.23 -10.31 -11.02
C ALA A 224 -9.07 -9.19 -12.05
N VAL A 225 -10.05 -8.31 -12.12
CA VAL A 225 -10.01 -7.07 -12.91
C VAL A 225 -9.90 -5.89 -11.94
N VAL A 226 -8.91 -5.02 -12.17
CA VAL A 226 -8.80 -3.73 -11.49
C VAL A 226 -8.88 -2.63 -12.52
N ASP A 227 -9.89 -1.76 -12.42
CA ASP A 227 -10.07 -0.59 -13.28
C ASP A 227 -9.98 0.69 -12.45
N VAL A 228 -9.04 1.56 -12.80
CA VAL A 228 -8.76 2.80 -12.07
C VAL A 228 -8.69 3.98 -13.01
N ARG A 229 -9.36 5.10 -12.62
CA ARG A 229 -9.49 6.28 -13.48
C ARG A 229 -9.44 7.57 -12.69
N TRP A 230 -8.74 8.57 -13.25
CA TRP A 230 -8.80 9.96 -12.85
C TRP A 230 -9.62 10.82 -13.84
N ASN A 231 -10.15 10.21 -14.89
CA ASN A 231 -10.85 10.86 -15.98
C ASN A 231 -12.37 10.62 -15.99
N SER A 232 -12.95 10.23 -14.86
CA SER A 232 -14.39 9.98 -14.72
C SER A 232 -15.03 10.94 -13.73
N ALA A 233 -16.00 11.75 -14.19
CA ALA A 233 -16.81 12.60 -13.33
C ALA A 233 -17.85 11.82 -12.50
N MET A 234 -18.05 10.53 -12.81
CA MET A 234 -18.92 9.64 -12.04
C MET A 234 -18.04 8.82 -11.07
N PRO A 235 -18.01 9.17 -9.76
CA PRO A 235 -17.19 8.49 -8.79
C PRO A 235 -17.70 7.05 -8.59
N ARG A 236 -16.76 6.10 -8.53
CA ARG A 236 -17.00 4.71 -8.16
C ARG A 236 -15.91 4.23 -7.21
N ASP A 237 -16.28 3.43 -6.22
CA ASP A 237 -15.33 2.72 -5.34
C ASP A 237 -15.97 1.37 -5.01
N GLU A 238 -15.73 0.38 -5.84
CA GLU A 238 -16.35 -0.94 -5.77
C GLU A 238 -15.29 -2.02 -5.65
N PHE A 239 -15.60 -3.02 -4.84
CA PHE A 239 -14.79 -4.23 -4.74
C PHE A 239 -15.71 -5.41 -4.48
N ARG A 240 -15.64 -6.45 -5.29
CA ARG A 240 -16.38 -7.69 -5.08
C ARG A 240 -15.58 -8.92 -5.46
N VAL A 241 -15.91 -10.02 -4.80
CA VAL A 241 -15.38 -11.36 -5.07
C VAL A 241 -16.55 -12.29 -5.37
N VAL A 242 -16.52 -12.93 -6.53
CA VAL A 242 -17.53 -13.89 -6.97
C VAL A 242 -17.01 -15.31 -6.80
N GLY A 243 -17.77 -16.14 -6.17
CA GLY A 243 -17.56 -17.58 -6.05
C GLY A 243 -18.68 -18.38 -6.69
N VAL A 244 -18.54 -19.70 -6.71
CA VAL A 244 -19.53 -20.60 -7.35
C VAL A 244 -20.87 -20.67 -6.62
N GLU A 245 -20.94 -20.20 -5.36
CA GLU A 245 -22.15 -20.27 -4.52
C GLU A 245 -22.65 -18.91 -4.06
N GLY A 246 -21.97 -17.82 -4.43
CA GLY A 246 -22.35 -16.45 -4.04
C GLY A 246 -21.26 -15.45 -4.28
N GLU A 247 -21.42 -14.25 -3.72
CA GLU A 247 -20.44 -13.17 -3.82
C GLU A 247 -20.26 -12.43 -2.50
N ILE A 248 -19.07 -11.83 -2.32
CA ILE A 248 -18.76 -10.88 -1.25
C ILE A 248 -18.63 -9.50 -1.91
N VAL A 249 -19.38 -8.52 -1.39
CA VAL A 249 -19.36 -7.13 -1.89
C VAL A 249 -18.83 -6.20 -0.80
N LEU A 250 -17.81 -5.43 -1.14
CA LEU A 250 -17.09 -4.49 -0.26
C LEU A 250 -17.20 -3.05 -0.78
N THR A 251 -18.35 -2.65 -1.25
CA THR A 251 -18.62 -1.30 -1.77
C THR A 251 -18.90 -0.33 -0.63
N ALA A 252 -18.29 0.84 -0.54
CA ALA A 252 -17.02 1.25 -1.14
C ALA A 252 -15.85 0.58 -0.41
N LEU A 253 -14.69 0.35 -1.06
CA LEU A 253 -13.55 -0.30 -0.38
C LEU A 253 -13.11 0.45 0.88
N ASN A 254 -13.22 1.78 0.91
CA ASN A 254 -12.96 2.61 2.09
C ASN A 254 -14.15 2.71 3.06
N GLY A 255 -15.32 2.19 2.73
CA GLY A 255 -16.49 2.16 3.59
C GLY A 255 -16.45 1.03 4.62
N ALA A 256 -17.49 0.89 5.42
CA ALA A 256 -17.58 -0.09 6.51
C ALA A 256 -18.37 -1.36 6.16
N MET A 257 -19.21 -1.30 5.13
CA MET A 257 -20.14 -2.39 4.81
C MET A 257 -19.46 -3.54 4.07
N LEU A 258 -19.70 -4.75 4.54
CA LEU A 258 -19.45 -6.00 3.87
C LEU A 258 -20.81 -6.70 3.68
N LYS A 259 -21.05 -7.22 2.47
CA LYS A 259 -22.25 -7.97 2.15
C LYS A 259 -21.86 -9.31 1.54
N VAL A 260 -22.48 -10.38 2.01
CA VAL A 260 -22.43 -11.71 1.39
C VAL A 260 -23.77 -11.97 0.74
N VAL A 261 -23.78 -12.25 -0.56
CA VAL A 261 -24.98 -12.61 -1.32
C VAL A 261 -24.83 -14.06 -1.80
N LYS A 262 -25.72 -14.93 -1.37
CA LYS A 262 -25.74 -16.34 -1.76
C LYS A 262 -26.54 -16.54 -3.05
N SER A 263 -26.23 -17.59 -3.81
CA SER A 263 -26.93 -17.96 -5.03
C SER A 263 -28.43 -18.28 -4.80
N ASN A 264 -28.83 -18.65 -3.58
CA ASN A 264 -30.23 -18.86 -3.18
C ASN A 264 -30.97 -17.56 -2.81
N GLY A 265 -30.34 -16.40 -2.97
CA GLY A 265 -30.92 -15.09 -2.65
C GLY A 265 -30.74 -14.64 -1.20
N ASN A 266 -30.18 -15.45 -0.32
CA ASN A 266 -29.89 -15.01 1.05
C ASN A 266 -28.81 -13.94 1.06
N VAL A 267 -29.02 -12.89 1.86
CA VAL A 267 -28.10 -11.77 2.02
C VAL A 267 -27.72 -11.65 3.50
N HIS A 268 -26.44 -11.52 3.77
CA HIS A 268 -25.90 -11.22 5.09
C HIS A 268 -25.04 -9.95 4.99
N GLU A 269 -25.21 -9.03 5.95
CA GLU A 269 -24.48 -7.75 5.97
C GLU A 269 -23.78 -7.59 7.32
N GLU A 270 -22.54 -7.11 7.27
CA GLU A 270 -21.73 -6.78 8.43
C GLU A 270 -21.24 -5.32 8.32
N ASN A 271 -21.33 -4.56 9.44
CA ASN A 271 -20.77 -3.21 9.51
C ASN A 271 -19.42 -3.26 10.24
N LEU A 272 -18.34 -3.11 9.50
CA LEU A 272 -16.95 -3.33 9.94
C LEU A 272 -16.10 -2.07 9.65
N PRO A 273 -16.28 -0.99 10.43
CA PRO A 273 -15.57 0.27 10.20
C PRO A 273 -14.07 0.12 10.42
N ALA A 274 -13.30 0.79 9.58
CA ALA A 274 -11.86 0.93 9.77
C ALA A 274 -11.55 1.83 10.97
N HIS A 275 -10.34 1.72 11.50
CA HIS A 275 -9.84 2.63 12.53
C HIS A 275 -9.89 4.10 12.04
N ALA A 276 -10.20 5.05 12.93
CA ALA A 276 -10.33 6.47 12.59
C ALA A 276 -9.06 7.05 11.93
N ASN A 277 -7.88 6.65 12.42
CA ASN A 277 -6.63 6.82 11.69
C ASN A 277 -6.25 5.49 11.02
N VAL A 278 -6.48 5.37 9.73
CA VAL A 278 -6.29 4.14 8.96
C VAL A 278 -4.84 3.61 8.94
N HIS A 279 -3.85 4.44 9.30
CA HIS A 279 -2.45 4.03 9.41
C HIS A 279 -2.11 3.49 10.82
N TYR A 280 -2.93 3.76 11.83
CA TYR A 280 -2.67 3.30 13.19
C TYR A 280 -2.49 1.78 13.28
N PRO A 281 -3.39 0.95 12.73
CA PRO A 281 -3.22 -0.50 12.78
C PRO A 281 -1.94 -1.00 12.08
N SER A 282 -1.47 -0.30 11.04
CA SER A 282 -0.21 -0.65 10.37
C SER A 282 1.02 -0.34 11.24
N VAL A 283 1.03 0.80 11.91
CA VAL A 283 2.08 1.17 12.87
C VAL A 283 2.07 0.21 14.06
N GLU A 284 0.91 -0.07 14.65
CA GLU A 284 0.76 -1.01 15.76
C GLU A 284 1.22 -2.42 15.40
N ASN A 285 0.80 -2.95 14.24
CA ASN A 285 1.27 -4.26 13.76
C ASN A 285 2.79 -4.30 13.59
N PHE A 286 3.38 -3.24 13.03
CA PHE A 286 4.83 -3.17 12.86
C PHE A 286 5.56 -3.13 14.21
N VAL A 287 5.06 -2.38 15.19
CA VAL A 287 5.62 -2.33 16.55
C VAL A 287 5.54 -3.70 17.22
N ASN A 288 4.39 -4.39 17.09
CA ASN A 288 4.21 -5.76 17.57
C ASN A 288 5.22 -6.72 16.91
N ALA A 289 5.47 -6.59 15.62
CA ALA A 289 6.45 -7.40 14.92
C ALA A 289 7.89 -7.14 15.43
N VAL A 290 8.27 -5.88 15.63
CA VAL A 290 9.61 -5.49 16.13
C VAL A 290 9.85 -5.94 17.57
N LEU A 291 8.86 -5.78 18.45
CA LEU A 291 9.02 -6.02 19.88
C LEU A 291 8.67 -7.44 20.32
N ASP A 292 7.68 -8.05 19.69
CA ASP A 292 7.09 -9.31 20.14
C ASP A 292 7.29 -10.46 19.11
N GLY A 293 7.86 -10.18 17.95
CA GLY A 293 8.03 -11.17 16.88
C GLY A 293 6.72 -11.58 16.20
N SER A 294 5.67 -10.78 16.31
CA SER A 294 4.40 -11.02 15.62
C SER A 294 4.57 -10.92 14.09
N PRO A 295 3.76 -11.62 13.28
CA PRO A 295 3.86 -11.51 11.84
C PRO A 295 3.49 -10.12 11.35
N LEU A 296 4.19 -9.65 10.31
CA LEU A 296 3.82 -8.43 9.59
C LEU A 296 2.53 -8.67 8.78
N ALA A 297 1.63 -7.70 8.78
CA ALA A 297 0.42 -7.75 7.96
C ALA A 297 0.71 -7.62 6.46
N CYS A 298 1.80 -6.95 6.12
CA CYS A 298 2.26 -6.77 4.75
C CYS A 298 3.79 -6.81 4.70
N PRO A 299 4.41 -8.02 4.77
CA PRO A 299 5.85 -8.17 4.59
C PRO A 299 6.24 -7.94 3.13
N ILE A 300 7.52 -7.64 2.90
CA ILE A 300 8.03 -7.26 1.56
C ILE A 300 7.84 -8.37 0.52
N ASP A 301 8.07 -9.64 0.88
CA ASP A 301 7.93 -10.81 0.01
C ASP A 301 6.49 -11.04 -0.52
N GLU A 302 5.49 -10.50 0.18
CA GLU A 302 4.11 -10.42 -0.33
C GLU A 302 3.83 -9.11 -1.08
N ALA A 303 4.34 -7.98 -0.57
CA ALA A 303 4.04 -6.66 -1.11
C ALA A 303 4.56 -6.47 -2.55
N ILE A 304 5.75 -7.00 -2.87
CA ILE A 304 6.38 -6.87 -4.19
C ILE A 304 5.52 -7.38 -5.34
N TRP A 305 4.59 -8.30 -5.07
CA TRP A 305 3.70 -8.83 -6.12
C TRP A 305 2.70 -7.80 -6.65
N THR A 306 2.47 -6.72 -5.91
CA THR A 306 1.70 -5.58 -6.41
C THR A 306 2.50 -4.83 -7.48
N ASP A 307 3.78 -4.59 -7.24
CA ASP A 307 4.68 -3.95 -8.20
C ASP A 307 4.94 -4.85 -9.41
N TRP A 308 4.99 -6.18 -9.21
CA TRP A 308 5.06 -7.13 -10.31
C TRP A 308 3.84 -7.01 -11.27
N VAL A 309 2.62 -6.95 -10.74
CA VAL A 309 1.41 -6.75 -11.57
C VAL A 309 1.49 -5.43 -12.32
N THR A 310 1.85 -4.34 -11.65
CA THR A 310 2.02 -3.01 -12.28
C THR A 310 3.04 -3.06 -13.41
N ASP A 311 4.18 -3.70 -13.19
CA ASP A 311 5.25 -3.87 -14.18
C ASP A 311 4.81 -4.68 -15.41
N GLN A 312 4.00 -5.75 -15.22
CA GLN A 312 3.45 -6.50 -16.34
C GLN A 312 2.53 -5.61 -17.20
N VAL A 313 1.69 -4.79 -16.57
CA VAL A 313 0.83 -3.83 -17.28
C VAL A 313 1.66 -2.79 -18.03
N MET A 314 2.70 -2.25 -17.39
CA MET A 314 3.61 -1.28 -18.01
C MET A 314 4.35 -1.85 -19.23
N LYS A 315 4.62 -3.16 -19.24
CA LYS A 315 5.28 -3.87 -20.36
C LYS A 315 4.33 -4.23 -21.50
N THR A 316 3.10 -4.62 -21.19
CA THR A 316 2.12 -5.03 -22.22
C THR A 316 1.66 -3.88 -23.08
N ASP A 317 1.67 -2.66 -22.60
CA ASP A 317 1.23 -1.46 -23.32
C ASP A 317 2.26 -0.94 -24.35
N ARG A 318 3.41 -1.59 -24.49
CA ARG A 318 4.42 -1.28 -25.51
C ARG A 318 4.18 -1.95 -26.85
N VAL A 319 2.99 -2.51 -27.10
CA VAL A 319 2.67 -3.23 -28.32
C VAL A 319 1.90 -2.34 -29.29
N ALA A 320 2.54 -2.05 -30.39
CA ALA A 320 2.17 -1.47 -31.66
C ALA A 320 2.57 0.01 -31.85
N GLY A 321 3.78 0.24 -32.33
CA GLY A 321 4.11 1.43 -33.13
C GLY A 321 5.10 2.43 -32.51
N GLU A 322 6.07 2.00 -31.69
CA GLU A 322 7.30 2.77 -31.52
C GLU A 322 8.50 2.08 -32.18
#